data_6cbb682c5cd987343d75963a81e6c130
#
_entry.id   6cbb682c5cd987343d75963a81e6c130
#
_cell.length_a   1.000
_cell.length_b   1.000
_cell.length_c   1.000
_cell.angle_alpha   90.00
_cell.angle_beta   90.00
_cell.angle_gamma   90.00
#
_symmetry.space_group_name_H-M   'P 1'
#
loop_
_entity.id
_entity.type
_entity.pdbx_description
1 polymer ?
#
loop_
_entity_poly.entity_id
_entity_poly.type
_entity_poly.pdbx_seq_one_letter_code
_entity_poly.pdbx_strand_id
1 'polypeptide(L)'
;LASIVTPGKESNRQFEYSVDVQGTENVLIACTTTGVQKIIVSSSGAAYGYHADNPAWLTEDCPLRGNEAFVYAHHKRLVEEMLARWRIEHPQLQQVIFRIGTILGETVRNQITDLFEKPRLLAIRGSDSPFVFIWDQDVVGCLLQAIGSDKAGIYNVAGDGVLTIHEIVAHPTELDRIV
;
A
#
# COMPACT_ATOMS: atom_id res chain seq x y z
N LEU A 1 2.08 -6.27 -8.99
CA LEU A 1 2.05 -5.26 -10.05
C LEU A 1 3.17 -4.24 -9.85
N ALA A 2 3.75 -3.72 -10.94
CA ALA A 2 4.73 -2.64 -10.86
C ALA A 2 4.09 -1.35 -10.33
N SER A 3 4.85 -0.56 -9.57
CA SER A 3 4.40 0.75 -9.09
C SER A 3 5.62 1.63 -8.81
N ILE A 4 5.53 2.91 -9.14
CA ILE A 4 6.58 3.89 -8.89
C ILE A 4 6.32 4.54 -7.55
N VAL A 5 7.03 4.08 -6.52
CA VAL A 5 6.95 4.63 -5.16
C VAL A 5 7.86 5.86 -5.03
N THR A 6 9.05 5.78 -5.63
CA THR A 6 10.06 6.85 -5.61
C THR A 6 10.36 7.25 -7.04
N PRO A 7 9.84 8.41 -7.50
CA PRO A 7 10.13 8.90 -8.84
C PRO A 7 11.63 9.16 -9.04
N GLY A 8 12.19 8.65 -10.15
CA GLY A 8 13.53 8.98 -10.58
C GLY A 8 13.62 10.41 -11.12
N LYS A 9 14.84 10.92 -11.37
CA LYS A 9 15.07 12.29 -11.87
C LYS A 9 14.38 12.59 -13.21
N GLU A 10 14.14 11.57 -14.03
CA GLU A 10 13.49 11.66 -15.34
C GLU A 10 12.01 11.26 -15.30
N SER A 11 11.49 10.92 -14.12
CA SER A 11 10.10 10.56 -13.96
C SER A 11 9.19 11.79 -14.11
N ASN A 12 8.02 11.56 -14.68
CA ASN A 12 6.97 12.55 -14.75
C ASN A 12 5.61 11.87 -14.54
N ARG A 13 4.58 12.65 -14.22
CA ARG A 13 3.23 12.14 -13.90
C ARG A 13 2.65 11.22 -14.99
N GLN A 14 2.93 11.50 -16.26
CA GLN A 14 2.42 10.70 -17.37
C GLN A 14 3.09 9.33 -17.40
N PHE A 15 4.40 9.28 -17.21
CA PHE A 15 5.15 8.03 -17.13
C PHE A 15 4.71 7.21 -15.90
N GLU A 16 4.60 7.83 -14.74
CA GLU A 16 4.13 7.19 -13.52
C GLU A 16 2.72 6.60 -13.70
N TYR A 17 1.80 7.35 -14.31
CA TYR A 17 0.46 6.89 -14.64
C TYR A 17 0.50 5.69 -15.61
N SER A 18 1.36 5.73 -16.63
CA SER A 18 1.49 4.64 -17.60
C SER A 18 1.96 3.34 -16.95
N VAL A 19 2.85 3.41 -15.96
CA VAL A 19 3.31 2.24 -15.21
C VAL A 19 2.27 1.75 -14.22
N ASP A 20 1.76 2.65 -13.38
CA ASP A 20 0.92 2.27 -12.25
C ASP A 20 -0.51 1.89 -12.69
N VAL A 21 -1.13 2.74 -13.50
CA VAL A 21 -2.55 2.60 -13.86
C VAL A 21 -2.73 1.83 -15.15
N GLN A 22 -2.11 2.28 -16.26
CA GLN A 22 -2.23 1.59 -17.55
C GLN A 22 -1.56 0.21 -17.52
N GLY A 23 -0.41 0.09 -16.81
CA GLY A 23 0.24 -1.20 -16.62
C GLY A 23 -0.65 -2.19 -15.87
N THR A 24 -1.39 -1.74 -14.86
CA THR A 24 -2.38 -2.57 -14.16
C THR A 24 -3.53 -2.98 -15.09
N GLU A 25 -4.06 -2.05 -15.88
CA GLU A 25 -5.12 -2.34 -16.85
C GLU A 25 -4.66 -3.42 -17.85
N ASN A 26 -3.45 -3.30 -18.39
CA ASN A 26 -2.89 -4.29 -19.31
C ASN A 26 -2.80 -5.69 -18.67
N VAL A 27 -2.40 -5.76 -17.39
CA VAL A 27 -2.37 -7.04 -16.67
C VAL A 27 -3.77 -7.62 -16.49
N LEU A 28 -4.76 -6.80 -16.15
CA LEU A 28 -6.16 -7.24 -16.00
C LEU A 28 -6.74 -7.75 -17.32
N ILE A 29 -6.49 -7.05 -18.43
CA ILE A 29 -6.87 -7.50 -19.78
C ILE A 29 -6.19 -8.85 -20.09
N ALA A 30 -4.90 -8.98 -19.84
CA ALA A 30 -4.20 -10.24 -20.07
C ALA A 30 -4.76 -11.37 -19.20
N CYS A 31 -5.03 -11.15 -17.92
CA CYS A 31 -5.63 -12.14 -17.03
C CYS A 31 -6.98 -12.64 -17.55
N THR A 32 -7.86 -11.73 -17.94
CA THR A 32 -9.20 -12.09 -18.44
C THR A 32 -9.14 -12.78 -19.79
N THR A 33 -8.27 -12.35 -20.70
CA THR A 33 -8.10 -12.93 -22.02
C THR A 33 -7.51 -14.36 -21.99
N THR A 34 -6.61 -14.61 -21.02
CA THR A 34 -5.93 -15.91 -20.89
C THR A 34 -6.59 -16.85 -19.89
N GLY A 35 -7.69 -16.46 -19.27
CA GLY A 35 -8.45 -17.30 -18.34
C GLY A 35 -7.77 -17.48 -16.98
N VAL A 36 -6.96 -16.51 -16.54
CA VAL A 36 -6.43 -16.50 -15.16
C VAL A 36 -7.60 -16.44 -14.18
N GLN A 37 -7.60 -17.32 -13.20
CA GLN A 37 -8.69 -17.44 -12.24
C GLN A 37 -8.55 -16.54 -11.02
N LYS A 38 -7.32 -16.19 -10.63
CA LYS A 38 -7.06 -15.36 -9.45
C LYS A 38 -5.92 -14.38 -9.71
N ILE A 39 -6.11 -13.15 -9.25
CA ILE A 39 -5.08 -12.12 -9.18
C ILE A 39 -4.90 -11.67 -7.72
N ILE A 40 -3.65 -11.52 -7.30
CA ILE A 40 -3.28 -10.98 -5.99
C ILE A 40 -2.57 -9.65 -6.24
N VAL A 41 -3.08 -8.59 -5.62
CA VAL A 41 -2.60 -7.23 -5.82
C VAL A 41 -2.07 -6.66 -4.51
N SER A 42 -0.79 -6.30 -4.48
CA SER A 42 -0.22 -5.48 -3.42
C SER A 42 -0.62 -4.03 -3.66
N SER A 43 -1.68 -3.59 -2.98
CA SER A 43 -2.09 -2.21 -2.86
C SER A 43 -1.42 -1.57 -1.66
N SER A 44 -1.92 -0.45 -1.19
CA SER A 44 -1.35 0.29 -0.07
C SER A 44 -2.44 0.99 0.74
N GLY A 45 -2.23 1.12 2.04
CA GLY A 45 -3.01 2.02 2.88
C GLY A 45 -3.04 3.46 2.38
N ALA A 46 -2.07 3.88 1.56
CA ALA A 46 -2.07 5.19 0.91
C ALA A 46 -3.30 5.43 0.01
N ALA A 47 -3.98 4.37 -0.47
CA ALA A 47 -5.20 4.49 -1.26
C ALA A 47 -6.34 5.19 -0.49
N TYR A 48 -6.38 5.08 0.85
CA TYR A 48 -7.34 5.83 1.68
C TYR A 48 -7.11 7.34 1.65
N GLY A 49 -5.90 7.77 1.35
CA GLY A 49 -5.48 9.17 1.41
C GLY A 49 -5.19 9.65 2.84
N TYR A 50 -4.48 10.75 2.92
CA TYR A 50 -4.02 11.38 4.15
C TYR A 50 -4.87 12.63 4.40
N HIS A 51 -5.97 12.47 5.11
CA HIS A 51 -6.95 13.53 5.39
C HIS A 51 -7.18 13.66 6.90
N ALA A 52 -7.29 14.90 7.38
CA ALA A 52 -7.47 15.18 8.80
C ALA A 52 -8.82 14.65 9.37
N ASP A 53 -9.78 14.42 8.50
CA ASP A 53 -11.11 13.89 8.82
C ASP A 53 -11.22 12.36 8.62
N ASN A 54 -10.10 11.67 8.38
CA ASN A 54 -10.09 10.21 8.40
C ASN A 54 -10.43 9.70 9.81
N PRO A 55 -11.19 8.59 9.93
CA PRO A 55 -11.37 7.95 11.23
C PRO A 55 -10.03 7.45 11.76
N ALA A 56 -9.92 7.34 13.09
CA ALA A 56 -8.70 6.86 13.76
C ALA A 56 -8.28 5.45 13.28
N TRP A 57 -9.27 4.62 12.97
CA TRP A 57 -9.06 3.28 12.41
C TRP A 57 -9.75 3.18 11.06
N LEU A 58 -8.96 2.84 10.04
CA LEU A 58 -9.44 2.63 8.68
C LEU A 58 -9.75 1.14 8.47
N THR A 59 -10.98 0.85 8.08
CA THR A 59 -11.42 -0.49 7.68
C THR A 59 -11.50 -0.59 6.17
N GLU A 60 -11.64 -1.81 5.65
CA GLU A 60 -11.72 -2.06 4.21
C GLU A 60 -12.94 -1.40 3.55
N ASP A 61 -13.98 -1.10 4.33
CA ASP A 61 -15.19 -0.40 3.88
C ASP A 61 -15.02 1.13 3.80
N CYS A 62 -13.93 1.66 4.36
CA CYS A 62 -13.66 3.09 4.27
C CYS A 62 -13.43 3.53 2.81
N PRO A 63 -13.94 4.71 2.42
CA PRO A 63 -13.80 5.20 1.06
C PRO A 63 -12.34 5.47 0.69
N LEU A 64 -11.99 5.19 -0.55
CA LEU A 64 -10.68 5.51 -1.09
C LEU A 64 -10.64 6.98 -1.50
N ARG A 65 -9.74 7.74 -0.88
CA ARG A 65 -9.61 9.19 -1.04
C ARG A 65 -8.17 9.60 -1.37
N GLY A 66 -7.37 8.72 -1.98
CA GLY A 66 -5.95 8.96 -2.28
C GLY A 66 -5.71 10.36 -2.85
N ASN A 67 -4.82 11.12 -2.19
CA ASN A 67 -4.60 12.55 -2.44
C ASN A 67 -4.02 12.79 -3.84
N GLU A 68 -4.63 13.67 -4.63
CA GLU A 68 -4.17 14.03 -5.98
C GLU A 68 -2.77 14.67 -6.00
N ALA A 69 -2.43 15.41 -4.94
CA ALA A 69 -1.11 16.02 -4.80
C ALA A 69 -0.01 14.97 -4.54
N PHE A 70 -0.35 13.83 -3.97
CA PHE A 70 0.57 12.71 -3.73
C PHE A 70 0.30 11.61 -4.77
N VAL A 71 1.06 11.63 -5.85
CA VAL A 71 0.84 10.80 -7.05
C VAL A 71 0.68 9.31 -6.71
N TYR A 72 1.51 8.78 -5.83
CA TYR A 72 1.42 7.38 -5.41
C TYR A 72 0.05 7.04 -4.79
N ALA A 73 -0.42 7.86 -3.83
CA ALA A 73 -1.72 7.66 -3.18
C ALA A 73 -2.87 7.78 -4.20
N HIS A 74 -2.79 8.77 -5.08
CA HIS A 74 -3.75 8.96 -6.17
C HIS A 74 -3.82 7.75 -7.10
N HIS A 75 -2.66 7.24 -7.55
CA HIS A 75 -2.62 6.08 -8.44
C HIS A 75 -3.11 4.81 -7.75
N LYS A 76 -2.80 4.59 -6.47
CA LYS A 76 -3.34 3.44 -5.72
C LYS A 76 -4.87 3.49 -5.64
N ARG A 77 -5.46 4.67 -5.43
CA ARG A 77 -6.90 4.85 -5.51
C ARG A 77 -7.45 4.48 -6.90
N LEU A 78 -6.87 5.04 -7.98
CA LEU A 78 -7.34 4.76 -9.35
C LEU A 78 -7.25 3.28 -9.71
N VAL A 79 -6.18 2.61 -9.30
CA VAL A 79 -5.99 1.17 -9.48
C VAL A 79 -7.09 0.38 -8.76
N GLU A 80 -7.40 0.70 -7.51
CA GLU A 80 -8.45 -0.01 -6.78
C GLU A 80 -9.86 0.29 -7.29
N GLU A 81 -10.13 1.51 -7.76
CA GLU A 81 -11.37 1.85 -8.46
C GLU A 81 -11.53 1.04 -9.77
N MET A 82 -10.44 0.85 -10.51
CA MET A 82 -10.39 -0.01 -11.68
C MET A 82 -10.66 -1.47 -11.31
N LEU A 83 -9.98 -2.00 -10.28
CA LEU A 83 -10.18 -3.36 -9.78
C LEU A 83 -11.62 -3.59 -9.33
N ALA A 84 -12.26 -2.61 -8.71
CA ALA A 84 -13.66 -2.69 -8.30
C ALA A 84 -14.61 -2.83 -9.49
N ARG A 85 -14.43 -2.02 -10.57
CA ARG A 85 -15.19 -2.16 -11.82
C ARG A 85 -14.93 -3.53 -12.45
N TRP A 86 -13.66 -3.95 -12.55
CA TRP A 86 -13.27 -5.23 -13.14
C TRP A 86 -13.89 -6.43 -12.44
N ARG A 87 -14.04 -6.36 -11.11
CA ARG A 87 -14.67 -7.41 -10.30
C ARG A 87 -16.14 -7.60 -10.63
N ILE A 88 -16.83 -6.52 -11.01
CA ILE A 88 -18.23 -6.57 -11.44
C ILE A 88 -18.35 -7.12 -12.86
N GLU A 89 -17.48 -6.65 -13.77
CA GLU A 89 -17.52 -7.00 -15.19
C GLU A 89 -16.96 -8.41 -15.48
N HIS A 90 -16.01 -8.87 -14.64
CA HIS A 90 -15.29 -10.13 -14.80
C HIS A 90 -15.29 -10.95 -13.49
N PRO A 91 -16.47 -11.40 -13.02
CA PRO A 91 -16.58 -12.10 -11.73
C PRO A 91 -15.83 -13.45 -11.65
N GLN A 92 -15.45 -14.01 -12.81
CA GLN A 92 -14.62 -15.21 -12.90
C GLN A 92 -13.15 -14.96 -12.49
N LEU A 93 -12.67 -13.71 -12.51
CA LEU A 93 -11.34 -13.35 -12.05
C LEU A 93 -11.41 -12.97 -10.55
N GLN A 94 -11.13 -13.91 -9.69
CA GLN A 94 -11.05 -13.66 -8.26
C GLN A 94 -9.95 -12.65 -7.95
N GLN A 95 -10.23 -11.73 -7.05
CA GLN A 95 -9.27 -10.69 -6.65
C GLN A 95 -8.98 -10.78 -5.15
N VAL A 96 -7.71 -10.83 -4.81
CA VAL A 96 -7.21 -10.57 -3.45
C VAL A 96 -6.42 -9.27 -3.49
N ILE A 97 -6.84 -8.29 -2.71
CA ILE A 97 -6.22 -6.97 -2.65
C ILE A 97 -5.71 -6.74 -1.24
N PHE A 98 -4.41 -6.53 -1.10
CA PHE A 98 -3.78 -6.20 0.17
C PHE A 98 -3.46 -4.71 0.23
N ARG A 99 -4.13 -3.97 1.12
CA ARG A 99 -3.81 -2.59 1.48
C ARG A 99 -2.74 -2.63 2.56
N ILE A 100 -1.48 -2.65 2.12
CA ILE A 100 -0.34 -2.89 2.99
C ILE A 100 0.09 -1.57 3.64
N GLY A 101 0.38 -1.62 4.95
CA GLY A 101 1.01 -0.54 5.70
C GLY A 101 2.48 -0.33 5.30
N THR A 102 3.24 0.38 6.12
CA THR A 102 4.67 0.58 5.89
C THR A 102 5.43 -0.71 6.17
N ILE A 103 6.04 -1.27 5.12
CA ILE A 103 6.81 -2.51 5.25
C ILE A 103 8.17 -2.19 5.84
N LEU A 104 8.52 -2.89 6.92
CA LEU A 104 9.85 -2.93 7.52
C LEU A 104 10.48 -4.31 7.30
N GLY A 105 11.80 -4.39 7.35
CA GLY A 105 12.55 -5.63 7.22
C GLY A 105 14.04 -5.35 7.10
N GLU A 106 14.88 -6.33 7.40
CA GLU A 106 16.35 -6.17 7.39
C GLU A 106 16.90 -5.65 6.06
N THR A 107 16.29 -6.07 4.95
CA THR A 107 16.71 -5.71 3.59
C THR A 107 15.78 -4.73 2.89
N VAL A 108 14.69 -4.34 3.55
CA VAL A 108 13.73 -3.39 2.97
C VAL A 108 14.33 -2.00 2.93
N ARG A 109 14.31 -1.39 1.74
CA ARG A 109 14.76 -0.01 1.51
C ARG A 109 13.67 0.74 0.74
N ASN A 110 13.16 1.80 1.34
CA ASN A 110 12.17 2.69 0.74
C ASN A 110 12.26 4.08 1.37
N GLN A 111 11.50 5.04 0.87
CA GLN A 111 11.53 6.42 1.37
C GLN A 111 11.21 6.55 2.88
N ILE A 112 10.39 5.67 3.43
CA ILE A 112 10.01 5.70 4.84
C ILE A 112 11.13 5.12 5.68
N THR A 113 11.72 3.97 5.30
CA THR A 113 12.89 3.41 5.99
C THR A 113 14.07 4.37 5.94
N ASP A 114 14.32 5.00 4.78
CA ASP A 114 15.36 6.04 4.63
C ASP A 114 15.13 7.25 5.55
N LEU A 115 13.87 7.57 5.88
CA LEU A 115 13.55 8.63 6.83
C LEU A 115 14.03 8.25 8.23
N PHE A 116 13.78 7.01 8.66
CA PHE A 116 14.14 6.54 10.01
C PHE A 116 15.64 6.26 10.19
N GLU A 117 16.37 5.99 9.12
CA GLU A 117 17.82 5.80 9.13
C GLU A 117 18.62 7.13 9.23
N LYS A 118 17.96 8.28 9.15
CA LYS A 118 18.64 9.58 9.24
C LYS A 118 19.08 9.88 10.68
N PRO A 119 20.27 10.50 10.86
CA PRO A 119 20.75 10.90 12.18
C PRO A 119 19.83 11.89 12.91
N ARG A 120 18.96 12.56 12.19
CA ARG A 120 17.95 13.49 12.71
C ARG A 120 16.64 13.21 12.01
N LEU A 121 15.64 12.80 12.78
CA LEU A 121 14.28 12.65 12.28
C LEU A 121 13.58 14.00 12.24
N LEU A 122 12.87 14.24 11.14
CA LEU A 122 12.07 15.45 10.98
C LEU A 122 10.66 15.18 11.53
N ALA A 123 10.29 15.88 12.59
CA ALA A 123 8.94 15.91 13.10
C ALA A 123 8.30 17.28 12.80
N ILE A 124 7.03 17.27 12.42
CA ILE A 124 6.25 18.48 12.18
C ILE A 124 5.51 18.82 13.47
N ARG A 125 5.80 19.98 14.04
CA ARG A 125 5.15 20.44 15.27
C ARG A 125 3.63 20.51 15.10
N GLY A 126 2.91 19.83 16.00
CA GLY A 126 1.45 19.76 15.95
C GLY A 126 0.90 18.71 14.98
N SER A 127 1.74 17.81 14.47
CA SER A 127 1.35 16.65 13.69
C SER A 127 1.81 15.37 14.41
N ASP A 128 0.84 14.63 14.95
CA ASP A 128 1.03 13.33 15.59
C ASP A 128 0.48 12.20 14.71
N SER A 129 0.69 12.33 13.40
CA SER A 129 0.22 11.31 12.44
C SER A 129 0.84 9.94 12.77
N PRO A 130 0.03 8.91 12.97
CA PRO A 130 0.51 7.58 13.28
C PRO A 130 1.10 6.89 12.04
N PHE A 131 2.15 6.14 12.27
CA PHE A 131 2.69 5.18 11.31
C PHE A 131 2.17 3.78 11.66
N VAL A 132 1.75 3.05 10.64
CA VAL A 132 1.36 1.65 10.72
C VAL A 132 2.41 0.84 10.00
N PHE A 133 2.98 -0.13 10.71
CA PHE A 133 4.06 -0.96 10.20
C PHE A 133 3.62 -2.40 10.01
N ILE A 134 4.37 -3.14 9.20
CA ILE A 134 4.28 -4.59 9.06
C ILE A 134 5.66 -5.14 8.67
N TRP A 135 5.98 -6.31 9.17
CA TRP A 135 7.22 -7.00 8.84
C TRP A 135 7.13 -7.66 7.45
N ASP A 136 8.21 -7.64 6.70
CA ASP A 136 8.26 -8.17 5.33
C ASP A 136 7.90 -9.67 5.27
N GLN A 137 8.32 -10.45 6.27
CA GLN A 137 7.99 -11.88 6.35
C GLN A 137 6.49 -12.12 6.56
N ASP A 138 5.80 -11.24 7.29
CA ASP A 138 4.35 -11.32 7.47
C ASP A 138 3.62 -11.00 6.17
N VAL A 139 4.12 -10.02 5.39
CA VAL A 139 3.60 -9.75 4.04
C VAL A 139 3.78 -10.95 3.13
N VAL A 140 4.95 -11.61 3.18
CA VAL A 140 5.19 -12.86 2.44
C VAL A 140 4.22 -13.94 2.89
N GLY A 141 4.00 -14.10 4.21
CA GLY A 141 3.02 -15.04 4.76
C GLY A 141 1.61 -14.80 4.22
N CYS A 142 1.15 -13.54 4.19
CA CYS A 142 -0.14 -13.16 3.60
C CYS A 142 -0.23 -13.53 2.11
N LEU A 143 0.82 -13.26 1.34
CA LEU A 143 0.87 -13.60 -0.09
C LEU A 143 0.80 -15.13 -0.31
N LEU A 144 1.57 -15.91 0.45
CA LEU A 144 1.55 -17.37 0.37
C LEU A 144 0.18 -17.94 0.73
N GLN A 145 -0.45 -17.41 1.78
CA GLN A 145 -1.80 -17.80 2.17
C GLN A 145 -2.83 -17.47 1.08
N ALA A 146 -2.73 -16.30 0.45
CA ALA A 146 -3.62 -15.91 -0.64
C ALA A 146 -3.46 -16.81 -1.88
N ILE A 147 -2.24 -17.26 -2.17
CA ILE A 147 -1.97 -18.21 -3.26
C ILE A 147 -2.60 -19.58 -2.96
N GLY A 148 -2.44 -20.07 -1.72
CA GLY A 148 -2.85 -21.40 -1.33
C GLY A 148 -4.33 -21.55 -0.89
N SER A 149 -5.11 -20.46 -0.87
CA SER A 149 -6.52 -20.48 -0.41
C SER A 149 -7.49 -20.06 -1.51
N ASP A 150 -8.76 -20.44 -1.38
CA ASP A 150 -9.85 -19.99 -2.27
C ASP A 150 -10.46 -18.65 -1.84
N LYS A 151 -9.87 -17.98 -0.85
CA LYS A 151 -10.37 -16.68 -0.39
C LYS A 151 -10.09 -15.59 -1.43
N ALA A 152 -11.07 -14.72 -1.60
CA ALA A 152 -10.98 -13.48 -2.34
C ALA A 152 -11.46 -12.33 -1.45
N GLY A 153 -11.08 -11.10 -1.77
CA GLY A 153 -11.50 -9.94 -1.00
C GLY A 153 -10.41 -8.86 -0.89
N ILE A 154 -10.73 -7.84 -0.12
CA ILE A 154 -9.84 -6.73 0.22
C ILE A 154 -9.46 -6.89 1.67
N TYR A 155 -8.20 -6.69 1.99
CA TYR A 155 -7.66 -6.86 3.35
C TYR A 155 -6.67 -5.74 3.66
N ASN A 156 -6.84 -5.10 4.81
CA ASN A 156 -5.78 -4.30 5.40
C ASN A 156 -4.70 -5.24 5.96
N VAL A 157 -3.45 -4.96 5.61
CA VAL A 157 -2.30 -5.77 6.02
C VAL A 157 -1.35 -4.89 6.82
N ALA A 158 -1.38 -5.06 8.12
CA ALA A 158 -0.64 -4.24 9.08
C ALA A 158 -0.30 -5.07 10.32
N GLY A 159 0.78 -4.73 10.99
CA GLY A 159 1.09 -5.25 12.32
C GLY A 159 0.19 -4.62 13.39
N ASP A 160 0.28 -5.14 14.60
CA ASP A 160 -0.46 -4.63 15.74
C ASP A 160 0.09 -3.28 16.22
N GLY A 161 -0.83 -2.34 16.44
CA GLY A 161 -0.51 -1.01 16.98
C GLY A 161 -0.08 0.02 15.95
N VAL A 162 0.29 1.18 16.46
CA VAL A 162 0.73 2.35 15.69
C VAL A 162 1.81 3.09 16.49
N LEU A 163 2.70 3.80 15.81
CA LEU A 163 3.66 4.71 16.44
C LEU A 163 3.60 6.08 15.79
N THR A 164 3.61 7.11 16.61
CA THR A 164 3.84 8.48 16.15
C THR A 164 5.33 8.73 15.93
N ILE A 165 5.67 9.76 15.15
CA ILE A 165 7.07 10.15 14.97
C ILE A 165 7.76 10.49 16.30
N HIS A 166 7.02 11.04 17.26
CA HIS A 166 7.54 11.38 18.59
C HIS A 166 7.86 10.14 19.41
N GLU A 167 7.04 9.10 19.35
CA GLU A 167 7.30 7.81 20.00
C GLU A 167 8.51 7.10 19.37
N ILE A 168 8.60 7.11 18.05
CA ILE A 168 9.74 6.54 17.31
C ILE A 168 11.06 7.24 17.73
N VAL A 169 11.04 8.57 17.87
CA VAL A 169 12.23 9.34 18.30
C VAL A 169 12.60 9.08 19.77
N ALA A 170 11.59 8.97 20.64
CA ALA A 170 11.79 8.73 22.06
C ALA A 170 12.31 7.33 22.37
N HIS A 171 11.94 6.37 21.56
CA HIS A 171 12.21 4.94 21.76
C HIS A 171 12.68 4.25 20.47
N PRO A 172 13.87 4.62 19.94
CA PRO A 172 14.38 4.04 18.70
C PRO A 172 14.51 2.50 18.74
N THR A 173 14.62 1.90 19.94
CA THR A 173 14.63 0.45 20.14
C THR A 173 13.25 -0.19 20.17
N GLU A 174 12.17 0.58 20.19
CA GLU A 174 10.81 0.01 20.07
C GLU A 174 10.45 -0.35 18.62
N LEU A 175 11.09 0.27 17.64
CA LEU A 175 11.03 -0.20 16.26
C LEU A 175 11.50 -1.65 16.16
N ASP A 176 12.54 -2.04 16.94
CA ASP A 176 13.05 -3.42 17.02
C ASP A 176 12.06 -4.39 17.72
N ARG A 177 11.01 -3.89 18.38
CA ARG A 177 9.98 -4.68 19.09
C ARG A 177 8.68 -4.81 18.31
N ILE A 178 8.41 -3.87 17.40
CA ILE A 178 7.24 -3.86 16.52
C ILE A 178 7.58 -4.54 15.19
N VAL A 179 8.86 -4.74 15.00
CA VAL A 179 9.48 -5.37 13.83
C VAL A 179 9.84 -6.83 14.10
#